data_31714104a9056a4d1677ad71203e3b51
#
_entry.id   31714104a9056a4d1677ad71203e3b51
#
_cell.length_a   1.000
_cell.length_b   1.000
_cell.length_c   1.000
_cell.angle_alpha   90.00
_cell.angle_beta   90.00
_cell.angle_gamma   90.00
#
_symmetry.space_group_name_H-M   'P 1'
#
loop_
_entity.id
_entity.type
_entity.pdbx_description
1 polymer ?
#
loop_
_entity_poly.entity_id
_entity_poly.type
_entity_poly.pdbx_seq_one_letter_code
_entity_poly.pdbx_strand_id
1 'polypeptide(L)'
;MIVVLAAGLIAVGWLSIDTKSAAETVNPRSVYVIDGDTIDLDGQRFRLVGFDTPEVYSPRCDYEKALGDEATRRLRELVASGELIELAIQPGKDRYDRGLARLYVGRADVADTMISEGLARPYRGGQRKGWCE
;
A
#
# COMPACT_ATOMS: atom_id res chain seq x y z
N MET A 1 37.54 -9.15 -58.63
CA MET A 1 37.32 -8.14 -57.59
C MET A 1 36.00 -8.45 -56.94
N ILE A 2 36.04 -9.14 -55.79
CA ILE A 2 34.83 -9.62 -55.07
C ILE A 2 34.55 -8.65 -53.92
N VAL A 3 33.40 -7.95 -54.01
CA VAL A 3 32.94 -7.08 -52.92
C VAL A 3 32.09 -7.94 -51.98
N VAL A 4 32.61 -8.17 -50.77
CA VAL A 4 31.85 -8.80 -49.71
C VAL A 4 31.10 -7.72 -48.91
N LEU A 5 29.78 -7.68 -49.08
CA LEU A 5 28.90 -6.88 -48.28
C LEU A 5 28.65 -7.59 -46.94
N ALA A 6 29.23 -7.10 -45.84
CA ALA A 6 28.92 -7.54 -44.52
C ALA A 6 27.61 -6.92 -44.05
N ALA A 7 26.57 -7.74 -43.95
CA ALA A 7 25.31 -7.36 -43.36
C ALA A 7 25.46 -7.32 -41.81
N GLY A 8 25.51 -6.13 -41.25
CA GLY A 8 25.51 -5.93 -39.82
C GLY A 8 24.11 -6.22 -39.24
N LEU A 9 23.96 -7.27 -38.46
CA LEU A 9 22.79 -7.53 -37.64
C LEU A 9 22.76 -6.54 -36.48
N ILE A 10 21.86 -5.57 -36.56
CA ILE A 10 21.55 -4.69 -35.42
C ILE A 10 20.62 -5.49 -34.52
N ALA A 11 21.16 -6.02 -33.42
CA ALA A 11 20.34 -6.58 -32.35
C ALA A 11 19.64 -5.41 -31.64
N VAL A 12 18.34 -5.24 -31.92
CA VAL A 12 17.49 -4.35 -31.17
C VAL A 12 17.21 -5.02 -29.82
N GLY A 13 17.97 -4.65 -28.80
CA GLY A 13 17.71 -5.06 -27.44
C GLY A 13 16.38 -4.45 -26.99
N TRP A 14 15.42 -5.30 -26.70
CA TRP A 14 14.19 -4.91 -26.01
C TRP A 14 14.54 -4.54 -24.60
N LEU A 15 14.63 -3.24 -24.31
CA LEU A 15 14.65 -2.73 -22.94
C LEU A 15 13.26 -2.95 -22.35
N SER A 16 13.12 -3.99 -21.54
CA SER A 16 11.97 -4.14 -20.67
C SER A 16 12.00 -2.97 -19.68
N ILE A 17 11.17 -1.96 -19.94
CA ILE A 17 10.94 -0.91 -18.95
C ILE A 17 10.07 -1.57 -17.89
N ASP A 18 10.69 -2.00 -16.79
CA ASP A 18 9.98 -2.31 -15.56
C ASP A 18 9.27 -1.04 -15.11
N THR A 19 8.00 -0.91 -15.48
CA THR A 19 7.12 0.13 -14.94
C THR A 19 6.70 -0.27 -13.53
N LYS A 20 7.65 -0.36 -12.64
CA LYS A 20 7.37 -0.31 -11.21
C LYS A 20 6.74 1.06 -10.97
N SER A 21 5.45 1.06 -10.61
CA SER A 21 4.76 2.31 -10.30
C SER A 21 5.58 3.08 -9.28
N ALA A 22 6.17 4.19 -9.71
CA ALA A 22 6.97 5.02 -8.82
C ALA A 22 6.06 5.60 -7.73
N ALA A 23 6.52 5.58 -6.47
CA ALA A 23 5.80 6.21 -5.39
C ALA A 23 5.74 7.72 -5.62
N GLU A 24 4.56 8.30 -5.45
CA GLU A 24 4.30 9.73 -5.59
C GLU A 24 4.24 10.38 -4.21
N THR A 25 4.91 11.53 -4.07
CA THR A 25 4.79 12.36 -2.87
C THR A 25 3.39 12.94 -2.78
N VAL A 26 2.75 12.78 -1.63
CA VAL A 26 1.41 13.31 -1.37
C VAL A 26 1.42 14.28 -0.19
N ASN A 27 0.53 15.27 -0.25
CA ASN A 27 0.35 16.20 0.87
C ASN A 27 -0.33 15.45 2.03
N PRO A 28 0.27 15.41 3.24
CA PRO A 28 -0.35 14.74 4.39
C PRO A 28 -1.76 15.24 4.72
N ARG A 29 -2.06 16.51 4.45
CA ARG A 29 -3.39 17.10 4.69
C ARG A 29 -4.46 16.57 3.74
N SER A 30 -4.06 16.00 2.61
CA SER A 30 -4.98 15.38 1.65
C SER A 30 -5.31 13.92 2.01
N VAL A 31 -4.60 13.35 2.99
CA VAL A 31 -4.79 11.95 3.41
C VAL A 31 -5.76 11.91 4.60
N TYR A 32 -6.91 11.29 4.39
CA TYR A 32 -7.87 11.01 5.46
C TYR A 32 -7.82 9.52 5.82
N VAL A 33 -7.50 9.20 7.07
CA VAL A 33 -7.44 7.81 7.56
C VAL A 33 -8.84 7.37 7.97
N ILE A 34 -9.36 6.35 7.30
CA ILE A 34 -10.68 5.76 7.60
C ILE A 34 -10.53 4.74 8.73
N ASP A 35 -9.60 3.82 8.59
CA ASP A 35 -9.22 2.84 9.61
C ASP A 35 -7.75 2.45 9.43
N GLY A 36 -7.29 1.39 10.12
CA GLY A 36 -5.86 1.03 10.17
C GLY A 36 -5.25 0.62 8.83
N ASP A 37 -6.04 0.31 7.82
CA ASP A 37 -5.58 -0.13 6.50
C ASP A 37 -6.33 0.48 5.31
N THR A 38 -7.09 1.55 5.55
CA THR A 38 -7.87 2.24 4.51
C THR A 38 -7.76 3.76 4.66
N ILE A 39 -7.45 4.42 3.55
CA ILE A 39 -7.35 5.88 3.47
C ILE A 39 -8.21 6.42 2.32
N ASP A 40 -8.62 7.68 2.44
CA ASP A 40 -9.07 8.49 1.31
C ASP A 40 -7.98 9.50 0.97
N LEU A 41 -7.71 9.65 -0.32
CA LEU A 41 -6.85 10.69 -0.85
C LEU A 41 -7.64 11.47 -1.91
N ASP A 42 -7.93 12.74 -1.61
CA ASP A 42 -8.69 13.62 -2.50
C ASP A 42 -10.01 13.01 -3.02
N GLY A 43 -10.71 12.29 -2.15
CA GLY A 43 -11.99 11.64 -2.46
C GLY A 43 -11.88 10.26 -3.09
N GLN A 44 -10.68 9.76 -3.35
CA GLN A 44 -10.46 8.39 -3.81
C GLN A 44 -10.05 7.50 -2.63
N ARG A 45 -10.76 6.38 -2.49
CA ARG A 45 -10.49 5.41 -1.42
C ARG A 45 -9.47 4.38 -1.85
N PHE A 46 -8.49 4.11 -0.97
CA PHE A 46 -7.46 3.11 -1.16
C PHE A 46 -7.43 2.12 0.00
N ARG A 47 -7.36 0.84 -0.34
CA ARG A 47 -6.95 -0.23 0.56
C ARG A 47 -5.43 -0.29 0.55
N LEU A 48 -4.82 -0.12 1.72
CA LEU A 48 -3.38 -0.27 1.85
C LEU A 48 -3.03 -1.76 1.86
N VAL A 49 -2.10 -2.16 0.99
CA VAL A 49 -1.76 -3.57 0.77
C VAL A 49 -0.57 -4.02 1.63
N GLY A 50 -0.46 -5.33 1.80
CA GLY A 50 0.64 -5.95 2.53
C GLY A 50 0.30 -6.30 3.98
N PHE A 51 -0.78 -5.78 4.53
CA PHE A 51 -1.18 -6.02 5.90
C PHE A 51 -2.70 -5.99 6.08
N ASP A 52 -3.16 -6.50 7.19
CA ASP A 52 -4.56 -6.49 7.62
C ASP A 52 -4.63 -6.04 9.08
N THR A 53 -5.54 -5.12 9.36
CA THR A 53 -5.81 -4.62 10.72
C THR A 53 -7.16 -5.11 11.21
N PRO A 54 -7.38 -5.13 12.55
CA PRO A 54 -8.68 -5.50 13.10
C PRO A 54 -9.80 -4.56 12.66
N GLU A 55 -11.01 -5.07 12.56
CA GLU A 55 -12.18 -4.32 12.14
C GLU A 55 -12.62 -3.30 13.19
N VAL A 56 -12.96 -2.09 12.73
CA VAL A 56 -13.47 -0.99 13.56
C VAL A 56 -14.98 -0.87 13.46
N TYR A 57 -15.52 -1.00 12.24
CA TYR A 57 -16.94 -0.73 11.96
C TYR A 57 -17.85 -1.93 12.17
N SER A 58 -17.31 -3.15 12.03
CA SER A 58 -18.04 -4.41 12.25
C SER A 58 -17.19 -5.40 13.03
N PRO A 59 -16.71 -5.02 14.23
CA PRO A 59 -15.89 -5.91 15.05
C PRO A 59 -16.73 -7.08 15.58
N ARG A 60 -16.10 -8.24 15.71
CA ARG A 60 -16.74 -9.47 16.22
C ARG A 60 -16.61 -9.62 17.74
N CYS A 61 -15.75 -8.82 18.36
CA CYS A 61 -15.52 -8.82 19.82
C CYS A 61 -14.89 -7.49 20.24
N ASP A 62 -14.90 -7.22 21.55
CA ASP A 62 -14.33 -5.99 22.10
C ASP A 62 -12.82 -5.89 21.90
N TYR A 63 -12.10 -7.01 21.94
CA TYR A 63 -10.67 -7.05 21.67
C TYR A 63 -10.36 -6.58 20.23
N GLU A 64 -11.08 -7.09 19.24
CA GLU A 64 -10.93 -6.70 17.85
C GLU A 64 -11.17 -5.19 17.67
N LYS A 65 -12.24 -4.68 18.28
CA LYS A 65 -12.55 -3.25 18.22
C LYS A 65 -11.45 -2.39 18.85
N ALA A 66 -10.99 -2.74 20.03
CA ALA A 66 -9.97 -1.98 20.76
C ALA A 66 -8.65 -1.96 19.97
N LEU A 67 -8.22 -3.09 19.43
CA LEU A 67 -6.99 -3.18 18.63
C LEU A 67 -7.15 -2.45 17.28
N GLY A 68 -8.33 -2.52 16.66
CA GLY A 68 -8.65 -1.78 15.43
C GLY A 68 -8.65 -0.27 15.63
N ASP A 69 -9.20 0.21 16.74
CA ASP A 69 -9.17 1.64 17.12
C ASP A 69 -7.71 2.10 17.33
N GLU A 70 -6.89 1.27 17.97
CA GLU A 70 -5.48 1.55 18.18
C GLU A 70 -4.70 1.61 16.86
N ALA A 71 -4.95 0.66 15.95
CA ALA A 71 -4.35 0.65 14.62
C ALA A 71 -4.73 1.91 13.83
N THR A 72 -5.99 2.32 13.90
CA THR A 72 -6.48 3.53 13.25
C THR A 72 -5.80 4.78 13.80
N ARG A 73 -5.72 4.88 15.13
CA ARG A 73 -5.04 5.98 15.82
C ARG A 73 -3.57 6.06 15.40
N ARG A 74 -2.89 4.91 15.35
CA ARG A 74 -1.47 4.85 14.99
C ARG A 74 -1.23 5.29 13.55
N LEU A 75 -2.05 4.86 12.61
CA LEU A 75 -1.92 5.29 11.22
C LEU A 75 -2.12 6.80 11.08
N ARG A 76 -3.08 7.38 11.81
CA ARG A 76 -3.27 8.84 11.87
C ARG A 76 -2.02 9.56 12.40
N GLU A 77 -1.40 9.03 13.44
CA GLU A 77 -0.14 9.59 13.97
C GLU A 77 0.99 9.54 12.95
N LEU A 78 1.14 8.42 12.25
CA LEU A 78 2.15 8.27 11.20
C LEU A 78 1.96 9.30 10.09
N VAL A 79 0.74 9.48 9.62
CA VAL A 79 0.41 10.46 8.57
C VAL A 79 0.64 11.89 9.06
N ALA A 80 0.40 12.17 10.34
CA ALA A 80 0.59 13.50 10.94
C ALA A 80 2.00 13.76 11.48
N SER A 81 2.94 12.83 11.28
CA SER A 81 4.26 12.88 11.91
C SER A 81 5.19 13.99 11.40
N GLY A 82 4.86 14.60 10.27
CA GLY A 82 5.72 15.57 9.59
C GLY A 82 6.74 14.95 8.66
N GLU A 83 6.81 13.62 8.59
CA GLU A 83 7.66 12.90 7.67
C GLU A 83 7.12 12.95 6.23
N LEU A 84 7.99 12.68 5.25
CA LEU A 84 7.61 12.56 3.85
C LEU A 84 6.58 11.43 3.68
N ILE A 85 5.46 11.74 3.02
CA ILE A 85 4.43 10.75 2.68
C ILE A 85 4.49 10.46 1.20
N GLU A 86 4.58 9.18 0.86
CA GLU A 86 4.59 8.71 -0.52
C GLU A 86 3.54 7.61 -0.69
N LEU A 87 2.84 7.64 -1.82
CA LEU A 87 1.83 6.64 -2.18
C LEU A 87 2.25 5.95 -3.48
N ALA A 88 2.37 4.64 -3.45
CA ALA A 88 2.60 3.81 -4.63
C ALA A 88 1.30 3.09 -5.00
N ILE A 89 0.57 3.63 -5.99
CA ILE A 89 -0.67 3.03 -6.48
C ILE A 89 -0.34 1.78 -7.28
N GLN A 90 -1.04 0.69 -6.97
CA GLN A 90 -0.90 -0.59 -7.65
C GLN A 90 -2.02 -0.79 -8.69
N PRO A 91 -1.80 -1.62 -9.72
CA PRO A 91 -2.83 -1.93 -10.69
C PRO A 91 -4.05 -2.61 -10.07
N GLY A 92 -5.22 -2.31 -10.62
CA GLY A 92 -6.47 -2.95 -10.24
C GLY A 92 -7.15 -2.30 -9.05
N LYS A 93 -8.24 -2.93 -8.66
CA LYS A 93 -9.08 -2.54 -7.52
C LYS A 93 -9.47 -3.80 -6.75
N ASP A 94 -9.87 -3.62 -5.50
CA ASP A 94 -10.44 -4.71 -4.74
C ASP A 94 -11.94 -4.93 -5.07
N ARG A 95 -12.55 -5.93 -4.43
CA ARG A 95 -13.96 -6.27 -4.64
C ARG A 95 -14.94 -5.18 -4.22
N TYR A 96 -14.48 -4.19 -3.45
CA TYR A 96 -15.27 -3.02 -3.00
C TYR A 96 -14.99 -1.78 -3.82
N ASP A 97 -14.35 -1.93 -4.98
CA ASP A 97 -13.98 -0.83 -5.88
C ASP A 97 -12.97 0.16 -5.28
N ARG A 98 -12.24 -0.24 -4.25
CA ARG A 98 -11.16 0.58 -3.68
C ARG A 98 -9.90 0.40 -4.53
N GLY A 99 -9.16 1.49 -4.75
CA GLY A 99 -7.81 1.40 -5.28
C GLY A 99 -6.90 0.62 -4.33
N LEU A 100 -5.80 0.10 -4.85
CA LEU A 100 -4.77 -0.61 -4.08
C LEU A 100 -3.52 0.23 -4.05
N ALA A 101 -2.90 0.41 -2.89
CA ALA A 101 -1.70 1.22 -2.76
C ALA A 101 -0.81 0.76 -1.61
N ARG A 102 0.48 1.11 -1.70
CA ARG A 102 1.39 1.12 -0.55
C ARG A 102 1.59 2.54 -0.08
N LEU A 103 1.60 2.73 1.21
CA LEU A 103 1.84 4.02 1.84
C LEU A 103 3.19 3.97 2.56
N TYR A 104 4.02 4.95 2.28
CA TYR A 104 5.32 5.11 2.91
C TYR A 104 5.34 6.39 3.73
N VAL A 105 5.83 6.30 4.94
CA VAL A 105 6.03 7.44 5.85
C VAL A 105 7.50 7.48 6.21
N GLY A 106 8.20 8.56 5.86
CA GLY A 106 9.64 8.65 6.02
C GLY A 106 10.39 7.52 5.31
N ARG A 107 9.89 7.09 4.14
CA ARG A 107 10.38 5.97 3.32
C ARG A 107 10.16 4.57 3.91
N ALA A 108 9.53 4.45 5.06
CA ALA A 108 9.14 3.17 5.64
C ALA A 108 7.73 2.79 5.19
N ASP A 109 7.53 1.55 4.74
CA ASP A 109 6.20 1.03 4.43
C ASP A 109 5.39 0.94 5.73
N VAL A 110 4.20 1.54 5.76
CA VAL A 110 3.35 1.48 6.94
C VAL A 110 2.94 0.05 7.30
N ALA A 111 2.89 -0.86 6.32
CA ALA A 111 2.67 -2.29 6.58
C ALA A 111 3.71 -2.84 7.57
N ASP A 112 4.99 -2.57 7.33
CA ASP A 112 6.08 -3.04 8.18
C ASP A 112 6.00 -2.43 9.58
N THR A 113 5.71 -1.14 9.66
CA THR A 113 5.56 -0.44 10.94
C THR A 113 4.40 -1.01 11.74
N MET A 114 3.22 -1.14 11.15
CA MET A 114 2.02 -1.64 11.82
C MET A 114 2.17 -3.09 12.28
N ILE A 115 2.79 -3.94 11.46
CA ILE A 115 3.07 -5.33 11.81
C ILE A 115 4.07 -5.42 12.95
N SER A 116 5.16 -4.65 12.91
CA SER A 116 6.20 -4.66 13.95
C SER A 116 5.67 -4.20 15.30
N GLU A 117 4.67 -3.34 15.31
CA GLU A 117 4.01 -2.84 16.54
C GLU A 117 2.87 -3.73 17.03
N GLY A 118 2.59 -4.86 16.36
CA GLY A 118 1.54 -5.79 16.74
C GLY A 118 0.12 -5.31 16.42
N LEU A 119 -0.03 -4.28 15.59
CA LEU A 119 -1.31 -3.68 15.22
C LEU A 119 -1.90 -4.26 13.93
N ALA A 120 -1.13 -5.08 13.23
CA ALA A 120 -1.51 -5.68 11.97
C ALA A 120 -0.85 -7.04 11.79
N ARG A 121 -1.34 -7.78 10.82
CA ARG A 121 -0.76 -9.05 10.35
C ARG A 121 -0.34 -8.92 8.89
N PRO A 122 0.70 -9.64 8.44
CA PRO A 122 0.98 -9.77 7.01
C PRO A 122 -0.25 -10.32 6.28
N TYR A 123 -0.58 -9.72 5.16
CA TYR A 123 -1.72 -10.13 4.33
C TYR A 123 -1.43 -9.91 2.86
N ARG A 124 -1.63 -10.95 2.06
CA ARG A 124 -1.37 -10.94 0.61
C ARG A 124 -2.61 -11.28 -0.23
N GLY A 125 -3.79 -11.11 0.33
CA GLY A 125 -5.05 -11.50 -0.28
C GLY A 125 -5.59 -12.83 0.24
N GLY A 126 -6.78 -13.21 -0.23
CA GLY A 126 -7.45 -14.43 0.20
C GLY A 126 -8.23 -14.26 1.51
N GLN A 127 -8.41 -15.37 2.22
CA GLN A 127 -9.17 -15.38 3.45
C GLN A 127 -8.38 -14.74 4.60
N ARG A 128 -9.01 -13.79 5.30
CA ARG A 128 -8.43 -13.16 6.48
C ARG A 128 -8.69 -14.01 7.72
N LYS A 129 -7.69 -14.06 8.61
CA LYS A 129 -7.86 -14.67 9.95
C LYS A 129 -8.68 -13.76 10.84
N GLY A 130 -9.50 -14.36 11.71
CA GLY A 130 -10.19 -13.61 12.76
C GLY A 130 -9.25 -13.05 13.82
N TRP A 131 -9.72 -12.06 14.55
CA TRP A 131 -9.01 -11.40 15.66
C TRP A 131 -9.57 -11.76 17.03
N CYS A 132 -10.68 -12.48 17.04
CA CYS A 132 -11.33 -12.98 18.23
C CYS A 132 -11.08 -14.49 18.37
N GLU A 133 -10.93 -14.97 19.55
CA GLU A 133 -10.84 -16.40 19.82
C GLU A 133 -12.21 -17.04 20.06
#